data_8b8ab8e9cd18139e6164727b18d8d832
#
_entry.id   8b8ab8e9cd18139e6164727b18d8d832
#
_cell.length_a   1.000
_cell.length_b   1.000
_cell.length_c   1.000
_cell.angle_alpha   90.00
_cell.angle_beta   90.00
_cell.angle_gamma   90.00
#
_symmetry.space_group_name_H-M   'P 1'
#
loop_
_entity.id
_entity.type
_entity.pdbx_description
1 polymer ?
#
loop_
_entity_poly.entity_id
_entity_poly.type
_entity_poly.pdbx_seq_one_letter_code
_entity_poly.pdbx_strand_id
1 'polypeptide(L)'
;DLDKTTGIEILGEEKPFLNHPQSSTWSQLTLPWLAIGYENQHTPLQLLTAYNGIINDGIMIKPRIVNQVTDAGLVIKDNDKKVNRIRVCSKETSDKIKEITAAVFTEGSARGVRSNVVSLGGKTGTAQIATKGAYQKSKKYNASFVGHFPADKPVYSIYVRVTEPSNGKFYASSVAAPVFSEIAKKIFTISVKQEINNELKKSPLYTRGYYSDFKQLNNVLNVKLKNEVNTDIVSINAVTGSASGVVVRDGKMPNVKGMGAKDAMYL
;
A
#
# COMPACT_ATOMS: atom_id res chain seq x y z
N ASP A 1 -10.97 20.95 -3.96
CA ASP A 1 -11.48 21.77 -2.82
C ASP A 1 -10.49 21.75 -1.64
N LEU A 2 -9.27 22.30 -1.86
CA LEU A 2 -8.29 22.47 -0.77
C LEU A 2 -8.67 23.63 0.19
N ASP A 3 -9.71 24.34 -0.13
CA ASP A 3 -10.30 25.44 0.66
C ASP A 3 -11.30 24.99 1.73
N LYS A 4 -11.56 23.68 1.81
CA LYS A 4 -12.55 23.09 2.73
C LYS A 4 -11.95 21.95 3.55
N THR A 5 -12.58 21.66 4.69
CA THR A 5 -12.29 20.44 5.46
C THR A 5 -12.65 19.20 4.63
N THR A 6 -11.98 18.08 4.91
CA THR A 6 -12.27 16.79 4.25
C THR A 6 -13.63 16.24 4.66
N GLY A 7 -14.12 16.65 5.83
CA GLY A 7 -15.36 16.17 6.44
C GLY A 7 -15.30 14.72 6.89
N ILE A 8 -14.12 14.23 7.29
CA ILE A 8 -13.98 12.95 7.98
C ILE A 8 -14.81 12.94 9.27
N GLU A 9 -15.21 11.76 9.74
CA GLU A 9 -16.10 11.61 10.91
C GLU A 9 -15.41 11.86 12.26
N ILE A 10 -14.23 12.47 12.28
CA ILE A 10 -13.50 12.85 13.50
C ILE A 10 -13.71 14.34 13.75
N LEU A 11 -14.01 14.70 15.00
CA LEU A 11 -14.11 16.09 15.42
C LEU A 11 -12.70 16.73 15.53
N GLY A 12 -12.61 18.04 15.26
CA GLY A 12 -11.38 18.81 15.42
C GLY A 12 -10.54 18.91 14.15
N GLU A 13 -11.08 18.59 12.97
CA GLU A 13 -10.40 18.90 11.71
C GLU A 13 -10.31 20.42 11.53
N GLU A 14 -9.09 20.95 11.50
CA GLU A 14 -8.84 22.37 11.28
C GLU A 14 -9.24 22.82 9.87
N LYS A 15 -9.79 24.03 9.79
CA LYS A 15 -10.07 24.65 8.50
C LYS A 15 -8.76 25.01 7.79
N PRO A 16 -8.66 24.77 6.48
CA PRO A 16 -7.50 25.19 5.72
C PRO A 16 -7.45 26.72 5.66
N PHE A 17 -6.24 27.26 5.60
CA PHE A 17 -6.02 28.64 5.25
C PHE A 17 -5.42 28.72 3.85
N LEU A 18 -6.09 29.41 2.96
CA LEU A 18 -5.61 29.73 1.63
C LEU A 18 -5.58 31.24 1.47
N ASN A 19 -4.40 31.82 1.24
CA ASN A 19 -4.29 33.26 1.03
C ASN A 19 -4.99 33.64 -0.28
N HIS A 20 -5.84 34.64 -0.24
CA HIS A 20 -6.69 35.03 -1.34
C HIS A 20 -6.37 36.48 -1.79
N PRO A 21 -6.48 36.81 -3.10
CA PRO A 21 -6.19 38.16 -3.59
C PRO A 21 -6.91 39.32 -2.88
N GLN A 22 -8.03 39.04 -2.23
CA GLN A 22 -8.81 40.02 -1.47
C GLN A 22 -8.44 40.08 0.01
N SER A 23 -7.49 39.23 0.50
CA SER A 23 -7.09 39.25 1.89
C SER A 23 -6.15 40.43 2.18
N SER A 24 -6.22 40.97 3.38
CA SER A 24 -5.32 42.04 3.84
C SER A 24 -3.84 41.62 3.89
N THR A 25 -3.56 40.33 3.87
CA THR A 25 -2.21 39.76 3.85
C THR A 25 -1.65 39.52 2.45
N TRP A 26 -2.45 39.80 1.40
CA TRP A 26 -2.01 39.64 0.02
C TRP A 26 -0.96 40.69 -0.37
N SER A 27 0.14 40.24 -0.95
CA SER A 27 1.22 41.09 -1.46
C SER A 27 1.64 40.70 -2.86
N GLN A 28 2.51 41.47 -3.50
CA GLN A 28 3.08 41.15 -4.81
C GLN A 28 3.90 39.84 -4.78
N LEU A 29 4.39 39.41 -3.61
CA LEU A 29 5.17 38.20 -3.42
C LEU A 29 4.29 36.98 -3.13
N THR A 30 3.00 37.17 -2.80
CA THR A 30 2.12 36.06 -2.39
C THR A 30 1.98 35.01 -3.48
N LEU A 31 1.75 35.42 -4.75
CA LEU A 31 1.62 34.44 -5.83
C LEU A 31 2.88 33.58 -6.07
N PRO A 32 4.10 34.16 -6.14
CA PRO A 32 5.33 33.39 -6.14
C PRO A 32 5.48 32.46 -4.93
N TRP A 33 5.11 32.91 -3.72
CA TRP A 33 5.19 32.10 -2.52
C TRP A 33 4.18 30.93 -2.53
N LEU A 34 2.96 31.16 -2.98
CA LEU A 34 1.96 30.11 -3.15
C LEU A 34 2.42 29.06 -4.16
N ALA A 35 3.10 29.46 -5.24
CA ALA A 35 3.60 28.55 -6.28
C ALA A 35 4.60 27.52 -5.76
N ILE A 36 5.33 27.86 -4.69
CA ILE A 36 6.28 26.94 -4.03
C ILE A 36 5.73 26.35 -2.71
N GLY A 37 4.44 26.57 -2.39
CA GLY A 37 3.75 25.94 -1.27
C GLY A 37 3.79 26.70 0.06
N TYR A 38 4.15 27.99 0.04
CA TYR A 38 4.07 28.87 1.22
C TYR A 38 2.76 29.66 1.22
N GLU A 39 2.53 30.41 2.29
CA GLU A 39 1.33 31.26 2.51
C GLU A 39 -0.02 30.53 2.41
N ASN A 40 0.00 29.22 2.60
CA ASN A 40 -1.19 28.39 2.79
C ASN A 40 -0.98 27.42 3.94
N GLN A 41 -2.07 26.95 4.55
CA GLN A 41 -2.04 25.98 5.63
C GLN A 41 -3.09 24.90 5.36
N HIS A 42 -2.62 23.66 5.34
CA HIS A 42 -3.45 22.48 5.13
C HIS A 42 -3.12 21.44 6.19
N THR A 43 -4.13 20.69 6.60
CA THR A 43 -3.89 19.54 7.44
C THR A 43 -3.21 18.42 6.63
N PRO A 44 -2.44 17.54 7.27
CA PRO A 44 -1.90 16.34 6.62
C PRO A 44 -2.95 15.51 5.88
N LEU A 45 -4.17 15.42 6.44
CA LEU A 45 -5.27 14.68 5.84
C LEU A 45 -5.79 15.34 4.55
N GLN A 46 -5.91 16.67 4.54
CA GLN A 46 -6.30 17.41 3.32
C GLN A 46 -5.30 17.18 2.19
N LEU A 47 -3.99 17.28 2.50
CA LEU A 47 -2.92 17.03 1.52
C LEU A 47 -2.93 15.59 1.02
N LEU A 48 -3.10 14.62 1.92
CA LEU A 48 -3.19 13.20 1.56
C LEU A 48 -4.42 12.93 0.68
N THR A 49 -5.57 13.53 1.01
CA THR A 49 -6.80 13.37 0.23
C THR A 49 -6.66 13.94 -1.18
N ALA A 50 -6.06 15.13 -1.31
CA ALA A 50 -5.81 15.75 -2.60
C ALA A 50 -4.82 14.93 -3.44
N TYR A 51 -3.71 14.47 -2.83
CA TYR A 51 -2.73 13.61 -3.48
C TYR A 51 -3.37 12.28 -3.93
N ASN A 52 -4.13 11.64 -3.04
CA ASN A 52 -4.85 10.41 -3.35
C ASN A 52 -5.80 10.60 -4.54
N GLY A 53 -6.54 11.72 -4.59
CA GLY A 53 -7.41 12.03 -5.72
C GLY A 53 -6.67 12.07 -7.06
N ILE A 54 -5.45 12.57 -7.08
CA ILE A 54 -4.63 12.64 -8.30
C ILE A 54 -4.17 11.24 -8.71
N ILE A 55 -3.60 10.44 -7.79
CA ILE A 55 -3.04 9.13 -8.11
C ILE A 55 -4.10 8.02 -8.26
N ASN A 56 -5.31 8.24 -7.79
CA ASN A 56 -6.46 7.32 -7.90
C ASN A 56 -7.25 7.59 -9.20
N ASP A 57 -6.59 7.46 -10.34
CA ASP A 57 -7.14 7.72 -11.68
C ASP A 57 -7.85 9.07 -11.82
N GLY A 58 -7.42 10.07 -11.05
CA GLY A 58 -8.00 11.40 -11.02
C GLY A 58 -9.34 11.50 -10.28
N ILE A 59 -9.65 10.53 -9.44
CA ILE A 59 -10.90 10.48 -8.67
C ILE A 59 -10.60 10.67 -7.18
N MET A 60 -10.97 11.81 -6.64
CA MET A 60 -10.88 12.08 -5.21
C MET A 60 -12.06 11.45 -4.48
N ILE A 61 -11.75 10.77 -3.40
CA ILE A 61 -12.72 10.12 -2.51
C ILE A 61 -12.66 10.82 -1.15
N LYS A 62 -13.82 11.13 -0.58
CA LYS A 62 -13.90 11.66 0.78
C LYS A 62 -13.31 10.63 1.77
N PRO A 63 -12.33 10.99 2.62
CA PRO A 63 -11.81 10.10 3.62
C PRO A 63 -12.90 9.73 4.65
N ARG A 64 -12.86 8.50 5.13
CA ARG A 64 -13.79 7.98 6.12
C ARG A 64 -13.10 6.92 6.98
N ILE A 65 -13.61 6.72 8.18
CA ILE A 65 -13.17 5.68 9.12
C ILE A 65 -14.33 4.78 9.55
N VAL A 66 -15.58 5.22 9.34
CA VAL A 66 -16.77 4.44 9.66
C VAL A 66 -17.35 3.84 8.38
N ASN A 67 -17.27 2.53 8.24
CA ASN A 67 -17.87 1.82 7.11
C ASN A 67 -19.36 1.63 7.31
N GLN A 68 -19.75 1.11 8.47
CA GLN A 68 -21.14 0.80 8.77
C GLN A 68 -21.46 1.11 10.24
N VAL A 69 -22.72 1.46 10.50
CA VAL A 69 -23.29 1.52 11.84
C VAL A 69 -24.35 0.44 11.94
N THR A 70 -24.24 -0.42 12.96
CA THR A 70 -25.18 -1.52 13.19
C THR A 70 -25.85 -1.38 14.55
N ASP A 71 -27.13 -1.79 14.65
CA ASP A 71 -27.86 -1.94 15.89
C ASP A 71 -28.51 -3.32 15.89
N ALA A 72 -28.32 -4.07 16.98
CA ALA A 72 -28.84 -5.44 17.12
C ALA A 72 -28.57 -6.35 15.90
N GLY A 73 -27.42 -6.15 15.22
CA GLY A 73 -27.02 -6.90 14.01
C GLY A 73 -27.63 -6.38 12.69
N LEU A 74 -28.51 -5.38 12.75
CA LEU A 74 -29.05 -4.74 11.54
C LEU A 74 -28.21 -3.53 11.15
N VAL A 75 -27.91 -3.40 9.85
CA VAL A 75 -27.19 -2.25 9.31
C VAL A 75 -28.12 -1.04 9.23
N ILE A 76 -27.92 -0.05 10.13
CA ILE A 76 -28.69 1.19 10.15
C ILE A 76 -28.13 2.18 9.11
N LYS A 77 -26.80 2.25 9.00
CA LYS A 77 -26.11 3.15 8.07
C LYS A 77 -24.98 2.44 7.38
N ASP A 78 -24.96 2.49 6.06
CA ASP A 78 -23.92 1.93 5.22
C ASP A 78 -23.26 3.07 4.42
N ASN A 79 -22.03 3.41 4.81
CA ASN A 79 -21.24 4.45 4.15
C ASN A 79 -20.56 3.94 2.88
N ASP A 80 -20.43 2.62 2.69
CA ASP A 80 -19.82 2.03 1.49
C ASP A 80 -20.68 2.28 0.24
N LYS A 81 -22.00 2.34 0.39
CA LYS A 81 -22.92 2.59 -0.70
C LYS A 81 -22.98 4.05 -1.17
N LYS A 82 -22.46 5.00 -0.36
CA LYS A 82 -22.53 6.45 -0.64
C LYS A 82 -21.14 7.08 -0.76
N VAL A 83 -20.24 6.46 -1.54
CA VAL A 83 -18.92 7.04 -1.77
C VAL A 83 -19.05 8.25 -2.70
N ASN A 84 -18.83 9.45 -2.17
CA ASN A 84 -18.74 10.66 -2.98
C ASN A 84 -17.42 10.65 -3.76
N ARG A 85 -17.51 10.63 -5.09
CA ARG A 85 -16.40 10.59 -6.04
C ARG A 85 -16.36 11.88 -6.83
N ILE A 86 -15.28 12.64 -6.72
CA ILE A 86 -15.09 13.89 -7.42
C ILE A 86 -13.91 13.74 -8.38
N ARG A 87 -14.14 14.00 -9.67
CA ARG A 87 -13.06 14.00 -10.65
C ARG A 87 -12.25 15.29 -10.52
N VAL A 88 -10.95 15.16 -10.24
CA VAL A 88 -10.02 16.28 -10.08
C VAL A 88 -9.07 16.43 -11.27
N CYS A 89 -8.81 15.35 -12.01
CA CYS A 89 -8.06 15.39 -13.27
C CYS A 89 -8.45 14.20 -14.18
N SER A 90 -7.94 14.18 -15.40
CA SER A 90 -8.13 13.04 -16.30
C SER A 90 -7.29 11.85 -15.85
N LYS A 91 -7.69 10.65 -16.27
CA LYS A 91 -6.89 9.43 -16.02
C LYS A 91 -5.50 9.54 -16.64
N GLU A 92 -5.39 10.09 -17.84
CA GLU A 92 -4.12 10.30 -18.52
C GLU A 92 -3.17 11.22 -17.69
N THR A 93 -3.70 12.30 -17.12
CA THR A 93 -2.93 13.16 -16.21
C THR A 93 -2.49 12.40 -14.95
N SER A 94 -3.38 11.60 -14.38
CA SER A 94 -3.06 10.74 -13.23
C SER A 94 -1.91 9.77 -13.56
N ASP A 95 -1.97 9.10 -14.71
CA ASP A 95 -0.95 8.13 -15.12
C ASP A 95 0.42 8.82 -15.31
N LYS A 96 0.46 9.99 -15.96
CA LYS A 96 1.70 10.79 -16.07
C LYS A 96 2.26 11.22 -14.70
N ILE A 97 1.40 11.57 -13.75
CA ILE A 97 1.87 11.94 -12.41
C ILE A 97 2.38 10.71 -11.65
N LYS A 98 1.77 9.52 -11.81
CA LYS A 98 2.30 8.27 -11.24
C LYS A 98 3.72 7.99 -11.76
N GLU A 99 3.97 8.14 -13.06
CA GLU A 99 5.30 7.98 -13.65
C GLU A 99 6.31 8.99 -13.07
N ILE A 100 5.95 10.28 -13.01
CA ILE A 100 6.82 11.33 -12.47
C ILE A 100 7.12 11.07 -10.98
N THR A 101 6.13 10.65 -10.20
CA THR A 101 6.32 10.38 -8.78
C THR A 101 7.10 9.10 -8.53
N ALA A 102 7.03 8.09 -9.41
CA ALA A 102 7.90 6.93 -9.37
C ALA A 102 9.37 7.29 -9.67
N ALA A 103 9.62 8.20 -10.62
CA ALA A 103 10.97 8.69 -10.94
C ALA A 103 11.66 9.38 -9.74
N VAL A 104 10.93 9.86 -8.74
CA VAL A 104 11.51 10.39 -7.50
C VAL A 104 12.36 9.36 -6.75
N PHE A 105 12.03 8.06 -6.88
CA PHE A 105 12.78 6.96 -6.26
C PHE A 105 13.87 6.35 -7.16
N THR A 106 13.82 6.57 -8.46
CA THR A 106 14.83 6.06 -9.39
C THR A 106 15.92 7.09 -9.67
N GLU A 107 15.53 8.32 -9.93
CA GLU A 107 16.42 9.40 -10.39
C GLU A 107 16.37 10.62 -9.45
N GLY A 108 15.33 10.76 -8.66
CA GLY A 108 15.03 11.96 -7.87
C GLY A 108 15.56 11.94 -6.44
N SER A 109 14.91 12.80 -5.62
CA SER A 109 15.35 13.10 -4.25
C SER A 109 15.23 11.92 -3.27
N ALA A 110 14.43 10.90 -3.55
CA ALA A 110 14.23 9.72 -2.70
C ALA A 110 14.98 8.47 -3.20
N ARG A 111 15.91 8.59 -4.15
CA ARG A 111 16.66 7.44 -4.72
C ARG A 111 17.39 6.60 -3.65
N GLY A 112 17.84 7.22 -2.57
CA GLY A 112 18.55 6.55 -1.47
C GLY A 112 17.67 5.64 -0.60
N VAL A 113 16.34 5.73 -0.72
CA VAL A 113 15.37 4.95 0.05
C VAL A 113 14.44 4.10 -0.82
N ARG A 114 14.86 3.82 -2.06
CA ARG A 114 14.17 2.92 -2.97
C ARG A 114 13.94 1.55 -2.32
N SER A 115 12.94 0.84 -2.77
CA SER A 115 12.61 -0.52 -2.30
C SER A 115 12.84 -1.54 -3.42
N ASN A 116 13.35 -2.72 -3.05
CA ASN A 116 13.42 -3.88 -3.95
C ASN A 116 12.20 -4.81 -3.77
N VAL A 117 11.31 -4.49 -2.83
CA VAL A 117 10.15 -5.33 -2.46
C VAL A 117 8.89 -4.84 -3.16
N VAL A 118 8.73 -3.52 -3.27
CA VAL A 118 7.55 -2.87 -3.86
C VAL A 118 7.97 -1.61 -4.58
N SER A 119 7.33 -1.31 -5.72
CA SER A 119 7.51 -0.04 -6.43
C SER A 119 6.88 1.10 -5.63
N LEU A 120 7.63 2.20 -5.49
CA LEU A 120 7.23 3.36 -4.70
C LEU A 120 7.07 4.59 -5.60
N GLY A 121 6.05 5.40 -5.34
CA GLY A 121 5.89 6.71 -5.93
C GLY A 121 5.66 7.77 -4.84
N GLY A 122 6.10 9.01 -5.05
CA GLY A 122 5.87 10.05 -4.06
C GLY A 122 6.61 11.36 -4.31
N LYS A 123 6.48 12.29 -3.34
CA LYS A 123 7.09 13.62 -3.41
C LYS A 123 7.55 14.08 -2.03
N THR A 124 8.75 14.62 -1.99
CA THR A 124 9.31 15.30 -0.81
C THR A 124 8.76 16.72 -0.68
N GLY A 125 8.56 17.17 0.56
CA GLY A 125 8.30 18.56 0.90
C GLY A 125 9.19 18.98 2.07
N THR A 126 9.95 20.05 1.92
CA THR A 126 10.77 20.63 3.00
C THR A 126 10.45 22.11 3.09
N ALA A 127 9.71 22.48 4.11
CA ALA A 127 9.30 23.87 4.32
C ALA A 127 9.96 24.42 5.58
N GLN A 128 10.51 25.63 5.49
CA GLN A 128 11.06 26.32 6.65
C GLN A 128 9.90 26.92 7.46
N ILE A 129 9.97 26.81 8.79
CA ILE A 129 8.98 27.36 9.71
C ILE A 129 9.40 28.80 10.06
N ALA A 130 8.50 29.76 9.80
CA ALA A 130 8.74 31.14 10.23
C ALA A 130 8.73 31.27 11.75
N THR A 131 9.71 31.98 12.30
CA THR A 131 9.72 32.34 13.72
C THR A 131 9.55 33.85 13.85
N LYS A 132 8.50 34.28 14.55
CA LYS A 132 8.13 35.70 14.69
C LYS A 132 8.00 36.43 13.31
N GLY A 133 7.40 35.73 12.33
CA GLY A 133 7.17 36.29 10.99
C GLY A 133 8.41 36.34 10.07
N ALA A 134 9.56 35.80 10.50
CA ALA A 134 10.79 35.81 9.71
C ALA A 134 11.32 34.38 9.48
N TYR A 135 11.68 34.05 8.24
CA TYR A 135 12.30 32.79 7.85
C TYR A 135 13.83 32.79 8.10
N GLN A 136 14.48 33.91 7.89
CA GLN A 136 15.95 34.02 7.92
C GLN A 136 16.60 33.64 9.26
N LYS A 137 15.88 33.80 10.38
CA LYS A 137 16.38 33.46 11.71
C LYS A 137 15.98 32.06 12.19
N SER A 138 15.12 31.39 11.46
CA SER A 138 14.62 30.08 11.84
C SER A 138 15.43 28.98 11.15
N LYS A 139 16.02 28.10 11.95
CA LYS A 139 16.60 26.82 11.47
C LYS A 139 15.61 25.66 11.63
N LYS A 140 14.32 25.98 11.76
CA LYS A 140 13.26 25.01 11.98
C LYS A 140 12.57 24.64 10.67
N TYR A 141 12.33 23.37 10.44
CA TYR A 141 11.76 22.86 9.20
C TYR A 141 10.63 21.88 9.47
N ASN A 142 9.68 21.83 8.55
CA ASN A 142 8.75 20.72 8.38
C ASN A 142 9.26 19.86 7.25
N ALA A 143 9.67 18.64 7.54
CA ALA A 143 10.05 17.64 6.57
C ALA A 143 8.88 16.71 6.33
N SER A 144 8.35 16.66 5.12
CA SER A 144 7.20 15.84 4.77
C SER A 144 7.43 15.00 3.53
N PHE A 145 6.78 13.86 3.47
CA PHE A 145 6.75 12.99 2.31
C PHE A 145 5.32 12.47 2.11
N VAL A 146 4.79 12.63 0.91
CA VAL A 146 3.56 11.99 0.49
C VAL A 146 3.90 10.96 -0.57
N GLY A 147 3.33 9.77 -0.46
CA GLY A 147 3.60 8.73 -1.45
C GLY A 147 2.53 7.66 -1.50
N HIS A 148 2.70 6.77 -2.46
CA HIS A 148 1.80 5.66 -2.73
C HIS A 148 2.58 4.41 -3.14
N PHE A 149 1.95 3.26 -3.01
CA PHE A 149 2.50 1.99 -3.45
C PHE A 149 1.39 0.94 -3.71
N PRO A 150 1.62 -0.02 -4.66
CA PRO A 150 2.64 0.02 -5.70
C PRO A 150 2.55 1.28 -6.57
N ALA A 151 3.68 1.67 -7.23
CA ALA A 151 3.73 2.94 -7.96
C ALA A 151 2.82 2.98 -9.21
N ASP A 152 2.69 1.84 -9.90
CA ASP A 152 1.89 1.68 -11.13
C ASP A 152 0.40 1.49 -10.86
N LYS A 153 0.08 0.72 -9.80
CA LYS A 153 -1.30 0.42 -9.36
C LYS A 153 -1.45 0.72 -7.88
N PRO A 154 -1.64 1.98 -7.50
CA PRO A 154 -1.69 2.40 -6.12
C PRO A 154 -2.83 1.72 -5.35
N VAL A 155 -2.48 1.07 -4.24
CA VAL A 155 -3.43 0.49 -3.27
C VAL A 155 -3.45 1.31 -1.99
N TYR A 156 -2.28 1.83 -1.62
CA TYR A 156 -2.11 2.62 -0.40
C TYR A 156 -1.45 3.96 -0.71
N SER A 157 -1.88 5.00 0.00
CA SER A 157 -1.20 6.30 0.05
C SER A 157 -0.93 6.68 1.49
N ILE A 158 0.25 7.28 1.75
CA ILE A 158 0.72 7.64 3.08
C ILE A 158 1.31 9.05 3.03
N TYR A 159 1.02 9.83 4.06
CA TYR A 159 1.67 11.11 4.33
C TYR A 159 2.45 11.02 5.63
N VAL A 160 3.73 11.34 5.57
CA VAL A 160 4.63 11.40 6.72
C VAL A 160 5.09 12.83 6.90
N ARG A 161 4.98 13.37 8.12
CA ARG A 161 5.52 14.68 8.48
C ARG A 161 6.32 14.57 9.76
N VAL A 162 7.50 15.16 9.73
CA VAL A 162 8.37 15.34 10.90
C VAL A 162 8.58 16.84 11.08
N THR A 163 8.08 17.37 12.19
CA THR A 163 8.20 18.78 12.55
C THR A 163 9.47 18.98 13.36
N GLU A 164 10.25 20.00 13.02
CA GLU A 164 11.50 20.37 13.71
C GLU A 164 12.45 19.17 13.89
N PRO A 165 12.82 18.47 12.82
CA PRO A 165 13.74 17.34 12.94
C PRO A 165 15.06 17.79 13.55
N SER A 166 15.61 16.96 14.46
CA SER A 166 16.85 17.20 15.18
C SER A 166 18.09 16.64 14.43
N ASN A 167 19.25 16.74 15.01
CA ASN A 167 20.52 16.15 14.54
C ASN A 167 21.03 16.70 13.18
N GLY A 168 20.70 17.95 12.84
CA GLY A 168 21.17 18.61 11.62
C GLY A 168 20.60 18.08 10.31
N LYS A 169 19.73 17.08 10.35
CA LYS A 169 19.03 16.54 9.17
C LYS A 169 17.62 17.10 9.08
N PHE A 170 17.34 17.91 8.07
CA PHE A 170 16.05 18.56 7.90
C PHE A 170 15.41 18.30 6.51
N TYR A 171 16.16 17.73 5.56
CA TYR A 171 15.59 17.38 4.26
C TYR A 171 14.64 16.21 4.38
N ALA A 172 13.47 16.32 3.75
CA ALA A 172 12.46 15.27 3.77
C ALA A 172 12.95 13.93 3.20
N SER A 173 13.89 13.96 2.24
CA SER A 173 14.54 12.76 1.70
C SER A 173 15.32 11.96 2.75
N SER A 174 15.86 12.65 3.78
CA SER A 174 16.65 12.02 4.84
C SER A 174 15.85 11.73 6.11
N VAL A 175 14.65 12.31 6.28
CA VAL A 175 13.87 12.23 7.50
C VAL A 175 12.53 11.54 7.28
N ALA A 176 11.71 12.02 6.36
CA ALA A 176 10.34 11.52 6.14
C ALA A 176 10.27 10.37 5.11
N ALA A 177 11.05 10.44 4.03
CA ALA A 177 11.05 9.42 2.99
C ALA A 177 11.52 8.03 3.48
N PRO A 178 12.54 7.89 4.36
CA PRO A 178 12.90 6.59 4.93
C PRO A 178 11.75 5.97 5.72
N VAL A 179 11.04 6.76 6.54
CA VAL A 179 9.88 6.29 7.32
C VAL A 179 8.77 5.79 6.39
N PHE A 180 8.44 6.56 5.33
CA PHE A 180 7.49 6.12 4.32
C PHE A 180 7.90 4.79 3.69
N SER A 181 9.16 4.66 3.24
CA SER A 181 9.66 3.45 2.58
C SER A 181 9.57 2.22 3.49
N GLU A 182 9.94 2.35 4.77
CA GLU A 182 9.85 1.24 5.73
C GLU A 182 8.41 0.81 6.02
N ILE A 183 7.49 1.77 6.17
CA ILE A 183 6.06 1.48 6.36
C ILE A 183 5.51 0.78 5.12
N ALA A 184 5.81 1.30 3.92
CA ALA A 184 5.36 0.72 2.65
C ALA A 184 5.82 -0.74 2.49
N LYS A 185 7.10 -1.02 2.76
CA LYS A 185 7.66 -2.38 2.74
C LYS A 185 6.92 -3.32 3.69
N LYS A 186 6.69 -2.87 4.94
CA LYS A 186 5.99 -3.67 5.96
C LYS A 186 4.55 -3.99 5.54
N ILE A 187 3.78 -2.99 5.12
CA ILE A 187 2.40 -3.18 4.68
C ILE A 187 2.35 -4.12 3.47
N PHE A 188 3.19 -3.88 2.46
CA PHE A 188 3.22 -4.72 1.26
C PHE A 188 3.57 -6.17 1.59
N THR A 189 4.57 -6.40 2.45
CA THR A 189 4.95 -7.75 2.87
C THR A 189 3.80 -8.47 3.59
N ILE A 190 3.03 -7.77 4.42
CA ILE A 190 1.86 -8.34 5.10
C ILE A 190 0.76 -8.67 4.08
N SER A 191 0.48 -7.76 3.14
CA SER A 191 -0.54 -7.95 2.10
C SER A 191 -0.21 -9.12 1.18
N VAL A 192 1.03 -9.23 0.73
CA VAL A 192 1.50 -10.36 -0.10
C VAL A 192 1.41 -11.68 0.66
N LYS A 193 1.75 -11.71 1.95
CA LYS A 193 1.56 -12.91 2.77
C LYS A 193 0.09 -13.33 2.85
N GLN A 194 -0.83 -12.37 2.93
CA GLN A 194 -2.27 -12.66 2.93
C GLN A 194 -2.75 -13.19 1.57
N GLU A 195 -2.27 -12.63 0.47
CA GLU A 195 -2.58 -13.11 -0.88
C GLU A 195 -2.02 -14.52 -1.12
N ILE A 196 -0.76 -14.77 -0.76
CA ILE A 196 -0.15 -16.10 -0.82
C ILE A 196 -0.96 -17.09 0.03
N ASN A 197 -1.37 -16.74 1.24
CA ASN A 197 -2.21 -17.59 2.06
C ASN A 197 -3.59 -17.82 1.45
N ASN A 198 -4.14 -16.85 0.74
CA ASN A 198 -5.42 -16.99 0.03
C ASN A 198 -5.27 -17.82 -1.26
N GLU A 199 -4.11 -17.76 -1.92
CA GLU A 199 -3.79 -18.61 -3.08
C GLU A 199 -3.39 -20.03 -2.66
N LEU A 200 -2.73 -20.20 -1.51
CA LEU A 200 -2.49 -21.52 -0.91
C LEU A 200 -3.79 -22.22 -0.51
N LYS A 201 -4.86 -21.47 -0.25
CA LYS A 201 -6.23 -22.06 -0.17
C LYS A 201 -6.77 -22.55 -1.51
N LYS A 202 -6.17 -22.14 -2.64
CA LYS A 202 -6.34 -22.73 -3.97
C LYS A 202 -5.21 -23.70 -4.28
N SER A 203 -4.85 -24.57 -3.32
CA SER A 203 -3.89 -25.66 -3.49
C SER A 203 -4.13 -26.40 -4.78
N PRO A 204 -3.11 -26.87 -5.48
CA PRO A 204 -3.32 -27.70 -6.65
C PRO A 204 -4.26 -28.85 -6.27
N LEU A 205 -5.24 -29.12 -7.13
CA LEU A 205 -6.27 -30.15 -6.91
C LEU A 205 -5.67 -31.54 -6.55
N TYR A 206 -4.39 -31.74 -6.87
CA TYR A 206 -3.66 -32.98 -6.61
C TYR A 206 -2.25 -32.70 -6.12
N THR A 207 -1.84 -33.44 -5.11
CA THR A 207 -0.45 -33.47 -4.60
C THR A 207 0.06 -34.90 -4.79
N ARG A 208 1.30 -35.07 -5.28
CA ARG A 208 1.93 -36.38 -5.50
C ARG A 208 3.16 -36.53 -4.63
N GLY A 209 3.41 -37.73 -4.16
CA GLY A 209 4.56 -38.06 -3.34
C GLY A 209 4.52 -39.48 -2.82
N TYR A 210 5.46 -39.83 -1.96
CA TYR A 210 5.50 -41.16 -1.32
C TYR A 210 4.34 -41.31 -0.33
N TYR A 211 3.69 -42.47 -0.37
CA TYR A 211 2.54 -42.76 0.49
C TYR A 211 2.94 -42.83 1.98
N SER A 212 4.15 -43.31 2.28
CA SER A 212 4.73 -43.31 3.63
C SER A 212 4.80 -41.92 4.23
N ASP A 213 5.26 -40.94 3.45
CA ASP A 213 5.42 -39.56 3.90
C ASP A 213 4.06 -38.89 4.14
N PHE A 214 3.09 -39.18 3.29
CA PHE A 214 1.71 -38.74 3.51
C PHE A 214 1.08 -39.34 4.76
N LYS A 215 1.35 -40.63 5.07
CA LYS A 215 0.90 -41.24 6.32
C LYS A 215 1.49 -40.53 7.55
N GLN A 216 2.78 -40.22 7.51
CA GLN A 216 3.44 -39.51 8.60
C GLN A 216 2.86 -38.08 8.77
N LEU A 217 2.73 -37.35 7.68
CA LEU A 217 2.11 -36.01 7.69
C LEU A 217 0.67 -36.03 8.21
N ASN A 218 -0.12 -37.01 7.80
CA ASN A 218 -1.50 -37.16 8.27
C ASN A 218 -1.58 -37.40 9.77
N ASN A 219 -0.66 -38.20 10.33
CA ASN A 219 -0.57 -38.44 11.77
C ASN A 219 -0.20 -37.15 12.53
N VAL A 220 0.75 -36.36 12.00
CA VAL A 220 1.19 -35.10 12.62
C VAL A 220 0.13 -34.01 12.51
N LEU A 221 -0.54 -33.92 11.36
CA LEU A 221 -1.53 -32.85 11.08
C LEU A 221 -2.97 -33.26 11.42
N ASN A 222 -3.18 -34.47 11.90
CA ASN A 222 -4.50 -35.06 12.22
C ASN A 222 -5.50 -34.99 11.03
N VAL A 223 -5.00 -35.18 9.80
CA VAL A 223 -5.78 -35.20 8.56
C VAL A 223 -6.01 -36.65 8.15
N LYS A 224 -7.24 -37.09 7.95
CA LYS A 224 -7.56 -38.45 7.52
C LYS A 224 -7.62 -38.59 6.01
N LEU A 225 -6.87 -39.52 5.42
CA LEU A 225 -7.09 -39.95 4.04
C LEU A 225 -8.40 -40.76 3.95
N LYS A 226 -9.14 -40.57 2.86
CA LYS A 226 -10.45 -41.26 2.67
C LYS A 226 -10.30 -42.74 2.29
N ASN A 227 -9.16 -43.14 1.72
CA ASN A 227 -8.91 -44.53 1.29
C ASN A 227 -7.43 -44.86 1.41
N GLU A 228 -7.14 -46.15 1.58
CA GLU A 228 -5.80 -46.70 1.52
C GLU A 228 -5.44 -47.13 0.10
N VAL A 229 -4.16 -47.02 -0.25
CA VAL A 229 -3.64 -47.35 -1.57
C VAL A 229 -2.39 -48.23 -1.37
N ASN A 230 -2.26 -49.29 -2.15
CA ASN A 230 -1.15 -50.22 -2.06
C ASN A 230 -0.09 -49.95 -3.16
N THR A 231 0.41 -48.71 -3.18
CA THR A 231 1.51 -48.28 -4.06
C THR A 231 2.39 -47.29 -3.33
N ASP A 232 3.71 -47.31 -3.65
CA ASP A 232 4.68 -46.43 -3.01
C ASP A 232 4.44 -44.95 -3.32
N ILE A 233 3.98 -44.68 -4.52
CA ILE A 233 3.70 -43.29 -4.98
C ILE A 233 2.21 -43.12 -5.16
N VAL A 234 1.71 -42.01 -4.62
CA VAL A 234 0.29 -41.66 -4.65
C VAL A 234 0.06 -40.26 -5.14
N SER A 235 -1.10 -40.06 -5.76
CA SER A 235 -1.68 -38.75 -6.05
C SER A 235 -2.85 -38.53 -5.11
N ILE A 236 -2.79 -37.47 -4.30
CA ILE A 236 -3.85 -37.11 -3.35
C ILE A 236 -4.62 -35.90 -3.88
N ASN A 237 -5.93 -36.05 -3.94
CA ASN A 237 -6.81 -34.93 -4.23
C ASN A 237 -6.95 -34.05 -2.98
N ALA A 238 -6.44 -32.81 -3.05
CA ALA A 238 -6.42 -31.89 -1.91
C ALA A 238 -7.82 -31.48 -1.41
N VAL A 239 -8.85 -31.56 -2.28
CA VAL A 239 -10.23 -31.21 -1.93
C VAL A 239 -10.97 -32.38 -1.29
N THR A 240 -10.83 -33.58 -1.85
CA THR A 240 -11.58 -34.75 -1.41
C THR A 240 -10.85 -35.61 -0.39
N GLY A 241 -9.54 -35.44 -0.24
CA GLY A 241 -8.68 -36.28 0.61
C GLY A 241 -8.54 -37.72 0.08
N SER A 242 -8.95 -38.00 -1.18
CA SER A 242 -8.83 -39.31 -1.79
C SER A 242 -7.45 -39.52 -2.39
N ALA A 243 -6.83 -40.68 -2.11
CA ALA A 243 -5.57 -41.09 -2.67
C ALA A 243 -5.79 -42.06 -3.87
N SER A 244 -4.98 -41.91 -4.91
CA SER A 244 -4.91 -42.82 -6.05
C SER A 244 -3.44 -43.23 -6.29
N GLY A 245 -3.19 -44.50 -6.56
CA GLY A 245 -1.86 -44.99 -6.88
C GLY A 245 -1.31 -44.45 -8.19
N VAL A 246 -0.03 -44.13 -8.21
CA VAL A 246 0.71 -43.76 -9.43
C VAL A 246 1.60 -44.96 -9.81
N VAL A 247 1.35 -45.51 -11.00
CA VAL A 247 2.16 -46.64 -11.51
C VAL A 247 3.39 -46.10 -12.22
N VAL A 248 4.57 -46.39 -11.69
CA VAL A 248 5.87 -46.15 -12.32
C VAL A 248 6.23 -47.40 -13.12
N ARG A 249 6.50 -47.27 -14.43
CA ARG A 249 6.91 -48.38 -15.31
C ARG A 249 8.39 -48.22 -15.63
N ASP A 250 9.14 -49.32 -15.50
CA ASP A 250 10.57 -49.36 -15.83
C ASP A 250 10.83 -48.77 -17.25
N GLY A 251 11.84 -47.93 -17.34
CA GLY A 251 12.28 -47.30 -18.59
C GLY A 251 11.38 -46.17 -19.12
N LYS A 252 10.35 -45.73 -18.39
CA LYS A 252 9.53 -44.58 -18.76
C LYS A 252 9.50 -43.56 -17.63
N MET A 253 9.82 -42.33 -17.98
CA MET A 253 9.72 -41.21 -17.03
C MET A 253 8.25 -41.05 -16.57
N PRO A 254 7.98 -41.12 -15.28
CA PRO A 254 6.63 -40.92 -14.76
C PRO A 254 6.17 -39.48 -14.94
N ASN A 255 4.87 -39.27 -14.95
CA ASN A 255 4.33 -37.92 -15.01
C ASN A 255 4.56 -37.22 -13.66
N VAL A 256 5.60 -36.37 -13.59
CA VAL A 256 6.01 -35.63 -12.39
C VAL A 256 5.23 -34.32 -12.17
N LYS A 257 4.26 -34.02 -13.02
CA LYS A 257 3.43 -32.79 -12.89
C LYS A 257 2.69 -32.80 -11.55
N GLY A 258 2.91 -31.78 -10.74
CA GLY A 258 2.31 -31.63 -9.40
C GLY A 258 3.12 -32.29 -8.26
N MET A 259 4.31 -32.81 -8.53
CA MET A 259 5.26 -33.26 -7.51
C MET A 259 6.17 -32.12 -7.05
N GLY A 260 6.65 -32.19 -5.81
CA GLY A 260 7.76 -31.37 -5.36
C GLY A 260 9.03 -31.68 -6.16
N ALA A 261 9.89 -30.68 -6.40
CA ALA A 261 11.13 -30.87 -7.16
C ALA A 261 12.01 -31.99 -6.58
N LYS A 262 12.07 -32.10 -5.26
CA LYS A 262 12.80 -33.15 -4.54
C LYS A 262 12.22 -34.52 -4.85
N ASP A 263 10.92 -34.68 -4.77
CA ASP A 263 10.25 -35.99 -4.99
C ASP A 263 10.34 -36.39 -6.46
N ALA A 264 10.31 -35.42 -7.39
CA ALA A 264 10.48 -35.67 -8.83
C ALA A 264 11.91 -36.09 -9.22
N MET A 265 12.92 -35.77 -8.41
CA MET A 265 14.32 -36.17 -8.65
C MET A 265 14.63 -37.57 -8.15
N TYR A 266 13.80 -38.16 -7.29
CA TYR A 266 14.01 -39.51 -6.72
C TYR A 266 13.17 -40.59 -7.40
N LEU A 267 12.44 -40.24 -8.46
CA LEU A 267 11.70 -41.17 -9.32
C LEU A 267 12.50 -41.58 -10.55
#